data_e60e4465cf704919c605b369273a8919
#
_entry.id   e60e4465cf704919c605b369273a8919
#
_cell.length_a   1.000
_cell.length_b   1.000
_cell.length_c   1.000
_cell.angle_alpha   90.00
_cell.angle_beta   90.00
_cell.angle_gamma   90.00
#
_symmetry.space_group_name_H-M   'P 1'
#
loop_
_entity.id
_entity.type
_entity.pdbx_description
1 polymer ?
#
loop_
_entity_poly.entity_id
_entity_poly.type
_entity_poly.pdbx_seq_one_letter_code
_entity_poly.pdbx_strand_id
1 'polypeptide(L)'
;MNKKSTIFLAGHNGMVGKSLLRKLHENGYSNILTADRKDLDLTNQNDVKDFFYNNNFSHLIIAAAKVGGINANNEFKADFLFENLMIESNLIHQSYKKGIESLLFLGSSCIYPKLSVQPIIEDYLLSGELEKTNEGYSLAKISGIKLCENYNKQYG
;
A
#
# COMPACT_ATOMS: atom_id res chain seq x y z
N MET A 1 -17.49 0.48 7.25
CA MET A 1 -16.70 -0.47 8.08
C MET A 1 -17.38 -0.61 9.43
N ASN A 2 -17.70 -1.86 9.84
CA ASN A 2 -18.35 -2.17 11.13
C ASN A 2 -17.26 -2.34 12.21
N LYS A 3 -17.55 -2.00 13.48
CA LYS A 3 -16.63 -2.20 14.62
C LYS A 3 -16.24 -3.67 14.86
N LYS A 4 -17.05 -4.62 14.38
CA LYS A 4 -16.80 -6.06 14.45
C LYS A 4 -15.99 -6.59 13.25
N SER A 5 -15.77 -5.78 12.20
CA SER A 5 -14.98 -6.17 11.04
C SER A 5 -13.55 -6.47 11.43
N THR A 6 -12.98 -7.54 10.90
CA THR A 6 -11.55 -7.83 11.06
C THR A 6 -10.77 -7.08 9.99
N ILE A 7 -9.78 -6.30 10.42
CA ILE A 7 -8.95 -5.44 9.57
C ILE A 7 -7.53 -6.00 9.57
N PHE A 8 -6.98 -6.32 8.41
CA PHE A 8 -5.54 -6.53 8.30
C PHE A 8 -4.85 -5.19 8.04
N LEU A 9 -3.95 -4.78 8.95
CA LEU A 9 -3.12 -3.59 8.81
C LEU A 9 -1.69 -4.01 8.43
N ALA A 10 -1.39 -4.00 7.14
CA ALA A 10 -0.05 -4.27 6.62
C ALA A 10 0.86 -3.05 6.85
N GLY A 11 2.00 -3.25 7.53
CA GLY A 11 2.95 -2.18 7.84
C GLY A 11 2.67 -1.44 9.16
N HIS A 12 2.05 -2.10 10.13
CA HIS A 12 1.67 -1.56 11.43
C HIS A 12 2.85 -0.98 12.25
N ASN A 13 4.09 -1.42 12.01
CA ASN A 13 5.30 -0.95 12.68
C ASN A 13 5.88 0.35 12.12
N GLY A 14 5.45 0.77 10.92
CA GLY A 14 5.83 2.05 10.33
C GLY A 14 5.20 3.26 11.03
N MET A 15 5.67 4.46 10.71
CA MET A 15 5.17 5.71 11.31
C MET A 15 3.65 5.86 11.11
N VAL A 16 3.17 5.71 9.88
CA VAL A 16 1.74 5.81 9.56
C VAL A 16 0.98 4.62 10.14
N GLY A 17 1.51 3.39 10.01
CA GLY A 17 0.89 2.18 10.53
C GLY A 17 0.64 2.22 12.04
N LYS A 18 1.63 2.68 12.83
CA LYS A 18 1.46 2.88 14.29
C LYS A 18 0.37 3.90 14.62
N SER A 19 0.31 4.99 13.87
CA SER A 19 -0.73 6.01 14.06
C SER A 19 -2.11 5.47 13.72
N LEU A 20 -2.24 4.73 12.63
CA LEU A 20 -3.49 4.07 12.23
C LEU A 20 -3.93 3.04 13.27
N LEU A 21 -3.03 2.18 13.73
CA LEU A 21 -3.32 1.17 14.75
C LEU A 21 -3.88 1.81 16.03
N ARG A 22 -3.22 2.85 16.52
CA ARG A 22 -3.68 3.61 17.68
C ARG A 22 -5.06 4.20 17.42
N LYS A 23 -5.28 4.88 16.29
CA LYS A 23 -6.57 5.51 15.96
C LYS A 23 -7.69 4.50 15.78
N LEU A 24 -7.42 3.34 15.22
CA LEU A 24 -8.40 2.26 15.12
C LEU A 24 -8.83 1.80 16.52
N HIS A 25 -7.89 1.56 17.44
CA HIS A 25 -8.21 1.19 18.82
C HIS A 25 -8.99 2.29 19.57
N GLU A 26 -8.54 3.56 19.50
CA GLU A 26 -9.23 4.70 20.07
C GLU A 26 -10.70 4.83 19.59
N ASN A 27 -10.96 4.40 18.36
CA ASN A 27 -12.30 4.40 17.77
C ASN A 27 -13.06 3.08 17.96
N GLY A 28 -12.56 2.18 18.82
CA GLY A 28 -13.26 0.95 19.23
C GLY A 28 -13.21 -0.19 18.21
N TYR A 29 -12.25 -0.19 17.28
CA TYR A 29 -11.95 -1.36 16.45
C TYR A 29 -10.97 -2.26 17.20
N SER A 30 -11.40 -3.44 17.60
CA SER A 30 -10.60 -4.40 18.38
C SER A 30 -10.03 -5.55 17.55
N ASN A 31 -10.65 -5.86 16.41
CA ASN A 31 -10.27 -6.99 15.57
C ASN A 31 -9.27 -6.53 14.51
N ILE A 32 -8.02 -6.26 14.92
CA ILE A 32 -6.97 -5.80 14.03
C ILE A 32 -5.90 -6.88 13.94
N LEU A 33 -5.74 -7.45 12.74
CA LEU A 33 -4.68 -8.39 12.41
C LEU A 33 -3.45 -7.61 11.95
N THR A 34 -2.29 -7.99 12.46
CA THR A 34 -0.99 -7.44 12.07
C THR A 34 0.01 -8.58 11.91
N ALA A 35 1.05 -8.38 11.12
CA ALA A 35 2.16 -9.33 11.00
C ALA A 35 3.48 -8.57 10.89
N ASP A 36 4.51 -9.07 11.58
CA ASP A 36 5.87 -8.55 11.46
C ASP A 36 6.55 -9.07 10.19
N ARG A 37 7.55 -8.35 9.68
CA ARG A 37 8.29 -8.74 8.47
C ARG A 37 8.95 -10.12 8.59
N LYS A 38 9.34 -10.55 9.79
CA LYS A 38 9.92 -11.89 10.05
C LYS A 38 8.89 -13.01 9.91
N ASP A 39 7.60 -12.70 10.11
CA ASP A 39 6.51 -13.68 10.08
C ASP A 39 5.74 -13.63 8.74
N LEU A 40 5.85 -12.50 8.00
CA LEU A 40 5.23 -12.31 6.69
C LEU A 40 6.09 -11.39 5.83
N ASP A 41 6.78 -11.96 4.86
CA ASP A 41 7.46 -11.18 3.82
C ASP A 41 6.47 -10.79 2.71
N LEU A 42 6.07 -9.52 2.69
CA LEU A 42 5.12 -9.00 1.71
C LEU A 42 5.67 -8.98 0.27
N THR A 43 7.00 -9.11 0.10
CA THR A 43 7.61 -9.24 -1.23
C THR A 43 7.53 -10.67 -1.77
N ASN A 44 7.31 -11.66 -0.90
CA ASN A 44 7.16 -13.06 -1.27
C ASN A 44 5.69 -13.39 -1.57
N GLN A 45 5.39 -13.70 -2.83
CA GLN A 45 4.03 -14.01 -3.29
C GLN A 45 3.39 -15.21 -2.55
N ASN A 46 4.19 -16.24 -2.27
CA ASN A 46 3.69 -17.44 -1.60
C ASN A 46 3.36 -17.15 -0.13
N ASP A 47 4.22 -16.42 0.59
CA ASP A 47 3.98 -16.04 1.97
C ASP A 47 2.68 -15.24 2.09
N VAL A 48 2.48 -14.25 1.19
CA VAL A 48 1.24 -13.45 1.18
C VAL A 48 0.03 -14.30 0.85
N LYS A 49 0.11 -15.19 -0.14
CA LYS A 49 -0.97 -16.11 -0.50
C LYS A 49 -1.36 -17.01 0.68
N ASP A 50 -0.38 -17.60 1.36
CA ASP A 50 -0.61 -18.51 2.49
C ASP A 50 -1.16 -17.74 3.69
N PHE A 51 -0.68 -16.52 3.93
CA PHE A 51 -1.22 -15.65 4.97
C PHE A 51 -2.69 -15.30 4.72
N PHE A 52 -3.06 -14.94 3.50
CA PHE A 52 -4.45 -14.67 3.12
C PHE A 52 -5.34 -15.91 3.23
N TYR A 53 -4.81 -17.09 2.90
CA TYR A 53 -5.54 -18.34 3.03
C TYR A 53 -5.82 -18.71 4.49
N ASN A 54 -4.83 -18.56 5.37
CA ASN A 54 -4.89 -19.00 6.75
C ASN A 54 -5.56 -18.00 7.71
N ASN A 55 -5.77 -16.75 7.29
CA ASN A 55 -6.34 -15.71 8.14
C ASN A 55 -7.66 -15.20 7.58
N ASN A 56 -8.62 -14.92 8.47
CA ASN A 56 -9.92 -14.38 8.08
C ASN A 56 -10.01 -12.88 8.43
N PHE A 57 -10.12 -12.04 7.40
CA PHE A 57 -10.33 -10.59 7.51
C PHE A 57 -11.11 -10.10 6.29
N SER A 58 -11.88 -9.03 6.47
CA SER A 58 -12.72 -8.45 5.42
C SER A 58 -12.22 -7.10 4.92
N HIS A 59 -11.29 -6.48 5.65
CA HIS A 59 -10.75 -5.16 5.31
C HIS A 59 -9.22 -5.20 5.33
N LEU A 60 -8.60 -4.52 4.38
CA LEU A 60 -7.15 -4.38 4.29
C LEU A 60 -6.75 -2.90 4.24
N ILE A 61 -5.77 -2.53 5.06
CA ILE A 61 -5.09 -1.22 4.98
C ILE A 61 -3.63 -1.48 4.64
N ILE A 62 -3.16 -0.96 3.51
CA ILE A 62 -1.79 -1.11 3.04
C ILE A 62 -1.01 0.16 3.41
N ALA A 63 -0.37 0.14 4.58
CA ALA A 63 0.60 1.15 5.04
C ALA A 63 2.05 0.66 4.90
N ALA A 64 2.24 -0.58 4.44
CA ALA A 64 3.55 -1.16 4.17
C ALA A 64 4.13 -0.60 2.88
N ALA A 65 5.39 -0.20 2.93
CA ALA A 65 6.20 0.17 1.77
C ALA A 65 7.68 0.17 2.17
N LYS A 66 8.57 -0.05 1.20
CA LYS A 66 9.97 0.33 1.33
C LYS A 66 10.06 1.84 1.18
N VAL A 67 10.42 2.53 2.25
CA VAL A 67 10.51 3.99 2.31
C VAL A 67 11.91 4.43 2.74
N GLY A 68 12.32 5.64 2.35
CA GLY A 68 13.60 6.22 2.72
C GLY A 68 13.70 7.70 2.33
N GLY A 69 14.75 8.36 2.78
CA GLY A 69 15.05 9.73 2.38
C GLY A 69 15.51 9.83 0.91
N ILE A 70 15.72 11.06 0.43
CA ILE A 70 16.11 11.36 -0.96
C ILE A 70 17.37 10.60 -1.38
N ASN A 71 18.39 10.56 -0.53
CA ASN A 71 19.63 9.86 -0.85
C ASN A 71 19.43 8.37 -1.07
N ALA A 72 18.70 7.70 -0.16
CA ALA A 72 18.41 6.26 -0.30
C ALA A 72 17.59 5.96 -1.55
N ASN A 73 16.57 6.76 -1.85
CA ASN A 73 15.78 6.62 -3.08
C ASN A 73 16.64 6.79 -4.34
N ASN A 74 17.56 7.73 -4.33
CA ASN A 74 18.43 7.99 -5.49
C ASN A 74 19.51 6.91 -5.67
N GLU A 75 19.99 6.31 -4.58
CA GLU A 75 21.03 5.27 -4.59
C GLU A 75 20.46 3.88 -4.92
N PHE A 76 19.34 3.51 -4.31
CA PHE A 76 18.74 2.17 -4.41
C PHE A 76 17.45 2.17 -5.26
N LYS A 77 17.47 2.84 -6.42
CA LYS A 77 16.28 3.02 -7.29
C LYS A 77 15.60 1.71 -7.66
N ALA A 78 16.38 0.70 -8.03
CA ALA A 78 15.85 -0.62 -8.41
C ALA A 78 15.14 -1.30 -7.22
N ASP A 79 15.73 -1.28 -6.04
CA ASP A 79 15.15 -1.88 -4.84
C ASP A 79 13.86 -1.18 -4.43
N PHE A 80 13.83 0.17 -4.46
CA PHE A 80 12.62 0.93 -4.16
C PHE A 80 11.49 0.64 -5.12
N LEU A 81 11.79 0.52 -6.41
CA LEU A 81 10.80 0.16 -7.41
C LEU A 81 10.34 -1.29 -7.22
N PHE A 82 11.27 -2.24 -7.21
CA PHE A 82 10.96 -3.67 -7.18
C PHE A 82 10.23 -4.10 -5.92
N GLU A 83 10.78 -3.79 -4.72
CA GLU A 83 10.16 -4.23 -3.47
C GLU A 83 8.76 -3.63 -3.29
N ASN A 84 8.54 -2.35 -3.63
CA ASN A 84 7.22 -1.76 -3.53
C ASN A 84 6.23 -2.36 -4.54
N LEU A 85 6.64 -2.60 -5.79
CA LEU A 85 5.81 -3.30 -6.76
C LEU A 85 5.38 -4.69 -6.27
N MET A 86 6.31 -5.46 -5.68
CA MET A 86 5.99 -6.78 -5.13
C MET A 86 5.01 -6.68 -3.97
N ILE A 87 5.25 -5.80 -2.99
CA ILE A 87 4.36 -5.59 -1.84
C ILE A 87 2.93 -5.26 -2.30
N GLU A 88 2.81 -4.27 -3.17
CA GLU A 88 1.52 -3.76 -3.65
C GLU A 88 0.79 -4.79 -4.50
N SER A 89 1.47 -5.39 -5.47
CA SER A 89 0.88 -6.38 -6.37
C SER A 89 0.41 -7.61 -5.60
N ASN A 90 1.20 -8.13 -4.67
CA ASN A 90 0.85 -9.30 -3.87
C ASN A 90 -0.40 -9.02 -3.02
N LEU A 91 -0.41 -7.90 -2.28
CA LEU A 91 -1.52 -7.56 -1.39
C LEU A 91 -2.81 -7.24 -2.16
N ILE A 92 -2.74 -6.44 -3.21
CA ILE A 92 -3.91 -6.05 -4.01
C ILE A 92 -4.49 -7.27 -4.74
N HIS A 93 -3.63 -8.10 -5.38
CA HIS A 93 -4.08 -9.30 -6.07
C HIS A 93 -4.73 -10.31 -5.13
N GLN A 94 -4.12 -10.61 -3.99
CA GLN A 94 -4.70 -11.54 -3.02
C GLN A 94 -5.98 -10.99 -2.37
N SER A 95 -6.11 -9.68 -2.24
CA SER A 95 -7.36 -9.05 -1.79
C SER A 95 -8.52 -9.35 -2.74
N TYR A 96 -8.30 -9.18 -4.04
CA TYR A 96 -9.27 -9.56 -5.06
C TYR A 96 -9.61 -11.06 -4.98
N LYS A 97 -8.59 -11.94 -4.96
CA LYS A 97 -8.78 -13.40 -4.90
C LYS A 97 -9.56 -13.85 -3.67
N LYS A 98 -9.40 -13.19 -2.54
CA LYS A 98 -10.09 -13.47 -1.28
C LYS A 98 -11.49 -12.86 -1.21
N GLY A 99 -11.82 -11.88 -2.07
CA GLY A 99 -13.07 -11.12 -2.00
C GLY A 99 -13.12 -10.18 -0.80
N ILE A 100 -12.02 -9.44 -0.55
CA ILE A 100 -11.96 -8.43 0.52
C ILE A 100 -12.98 -7.33 0.23
N GLU A 101 -13.81 -6.99 1.23
CA GLU A 101 -14.89 -6.00 1.09
C GLU A 101 -14.37 -4.58 0.84
N SER A 102 -13.23 -4.24 1.44
CA SER A 102 -12.63 -2.90 1.33
C SER A 102 -11.12 -2.94 1.46
N LEU A 103 -10.44 -2.28 0.54
CA LEU A 103 -9.00 -2.09 0.54
C LEU A 103 -8.68 -0.58 0.53
N LEU A 104 -7.88 -0.14 1.50
CA LEU A 104 -7.28 1.19 1.51
C LEU A 104 -5.79 1.09 1.17
N PHE A 105 -5.42 1.60 0.00
CA PHE A 105 -4.03 1.71 -0.44
C PHE A 105 -3.54 3.14 -0.25
N LEU A 106 -2.45 3.32 0.50
CA LEU A 106 -1.87 4.64 0.72
C LEU A 106 -0.95 5.01 -0.45
N GLY A 107 -1.35 6.05 -1.19
CA GLY A 107 -0.52 6.69 -2.20
C GLY A 107 0.59 7.56 -1.58
N SER A 108 1.06 8.53 -2.34
CA SER A 108 2.09 9.50 -1.90
C SER A 108 1.99 10.78 -2.71
N SER A 109 2.40 11.91 -2.17
CA SER A 109 2.54 13.17 -2.93
C SER A 109 3.58 13.08 -4.04
N CYS A 110 4.54 12.15 -3.95
CA CYS A 110 5.57 11.93 -4.97
C CYS A 110 5.03 11.41 -6.31
N ILE A 111 3.77 10.94 -6.37
CA ILE A 111 3.15 10.43 -7.60
C ILE A 111 2.79 11.51 -8.62
N TYR A 112 2.78 12.77 -8.17
CA TYR A 112 2.46 13.91 -9.02
C TYR A 112 3.69 14.44 -9.74
N PRO A 113 3.51 15.09 -10.90
CA PRO A 113 4.62 15.70 -11.63
C PRO A 113 5.42 16.67 -10.76
N LYS A 114 6.73 16.70 -10.96
CA LYS A 114 7.66 17.61 -10.25
C LYS A 114 7.23 19.07 -10.30
N LEU A 115 6.71 19.52 -11.43
CA LEU A 115 6.31 20.89 -11.70
C LEU A 115 4.79 21.08 -11.68
N SER A 116 4.06 20.30 -10.86
CA SER A 116 2.62 20.48 -10.70
C SER A 116 2.26 21.87 -10.18
N VAL A 117 1.16 22.42 -10.72
CA VAL A 117 0.57 23.66 -10.20
C VAL A 117 0.04 23.42 -8.78
N GLN A 118 0.14 24.44 -7.94
CA GLN A 118 -0.35 24.39 -6.55
C GLN A 118 -1.69 25.14 -6.41
N PRO A 119 -2.64 24.60 -5.64
CA PRO A 119 -2.61 23.30 -4.95
C PRO A 119 -2.67 22.12 -5.92
N ILE A 120 -1.98 21.03 -5.60
CA ILE A 120 -2.01 19.81 -6.42
C ILE A 120 -3.41 19.17 -6.32
N ILE A 121 -3.97 18.79 -7.47
CA ILE A 121 -5.23 18.04 -7.57
C ILE A 121 -4.99 16.65 -8.15
N GLU A 122 -5.91 15.72 -7.88
CA GLU A 122 -5.76 14.30 -8.28
C GLU A 122 -5.62 14.11 -9.81
N ASP A 123 -6.27 14.97 -10.60
CA ASP A 123 -6.22 14.93 -12.07
C ASP A 123 -4.80 15.19 -12.65
N TYR A 124 -3.87 15.68 -11.84
CA TYR A 124 -2.48 15.86 -12.29
C TYR A 124 -1.67 14.57 -12.31
N LEU A 125 -2.25 13.45 -11.85
CA LEU A 125 -1.58 12.15 -11.91
C LEU A 125 -1.24 11.78 -13.37
N LEU A 126 0.04 11.48 -13.63
CA LEU A 126 0.55 11.14 -14.97
C LEU A 126 0.49 12.28 -16.01
N SER A 127 0.34 13.53 -15.61
CA SER A 127 0.30 14.68 -16.53
C SER A 127 1.67 15.27 -16.86
N GLY A 128 2.76 14.75 -16.30
CA GLY A 128 4.12 15.25 -16.56
C GLY A 128 5.20 14.40 -15.89
N GLU A 129 6.45 14.87 -15.98
CA GLU A 129 7.62 14.14 -15.47
C GLU A 129 7.66 14.11 -13.94
N LEU A 130 8.00 12.95 -13.39
CA LEU A 130 8.20 12.74 -11.95
C LEU A 130 9.54 13.32 -11.46
N GLU A 131 9.68 13.50 -10.15
CA GLU A 131 10.98 13.83 -9.55
C GLU A 131 11.95 12.67 -9.68
N LYS A 132 13.06 12.86 -10.40
CA LYS A 132 14.01 11.79 -10.78
C LYS A 132 14.68 11.08 -9.60
N THR A 133 14.80 11.76 -8.46
CA THR A 133 15.47 11.19 -7.29
C THR A 133 14.63 10.11 -6.58
N ASN A 134 13.31 10.14 -6.74
CA ASN A 134 12.38 9.16 -6.15
C ASN A 134 11.44 8.52 -7.18
N GLU A 135 11.77 8.61 -8.45
CA GLU A 135 10.95 8.12 -9.57
C GLU A 135 10.57 6.63 -9.40
N GLY A 136 11.52 5.79 -8.98
CA GLY A 136 11.24 4.35 -8.75
C GLY A 136 10.13 4.12 -7.72
N TYR A 137 10.19 4.80 -6.58
CA TYR A 137 9.13 4.75 -5.58
C TYR A 137 7.80 5.29 -6.11
N SER A 138 7.85 6.41 -6.82
CA SER A 138 6.67 7.06 -7.38
C SER A 138 5.96 6.16 -8.40
N LEU A 139 6.72 5.53 -9.30
CA LEU A 139 6.19 4.59 -10.30
C LEU A 139 5.53 3.37 -9.66
N ALA A 140 6.13 2.82 -8.60
CA ALA A 140 5.48 1.75 -7.84
C ALA A 140 4.12 2.23 -7.30
N LYS A 141 4.08 3.36 -6.59
CA LYS A 141 2.84 3.90 -6.02
C LYS A 141 1.76 4.17 -7.08
N ILE A 142 2.14 4.71 -8.23
CA ILE A 142 1.23 4.89 -9.37
C ILE A 142 0.70 3.53 -9.84
N SER A 143 1.56 2.53 -9.96
CA SER A 143 1.18 1.17 -10.37
C SER A 143 0.16 0.55 -9.44
N GLY A 144 0.34 0.68 -8.11
CA GLY A 144 -0.61 0.20 -7.11
C GLY A 144 -1.98 0.88 -7.22
N ILE A 145 -2.02 2.21 -7.41
CA ILE A 145 -3.26 2.96 -7.63
C ILE A 145 -3.97 2.45 -8.89
N LYS A 146 -3.23 2.35 -10.01
CA LYS A 146 -3.80 1.87 -11.28
C LYS A 146 -4.24 0.41 -11.21
N LEU A 147 -3.56 -0.40 -10.43
CA LEU A 147 -3.98 -1.78 -10.19
C LEU A 147 -5.32 -1.83 -9.45
N CYS A 148 -5.50 -1.06 -8.39
CA CYS A 148 -6.79 -0.94 -7.69
C CYS A 148 -7.90 -0.44 -8.61
N GLU A 149 -7.65 0.62 -9.39
CA GLU A 149 -8.63 1.15 -10.36
C GLU A 149 -9.05 0.10 -11.40
N ASN A 150 -8.07 -0.66 -11.92
CA ASN A 150 -8.34 -1.67 -12.93
C ASN A 150 -9.11 -2.87 -12.35
N TYR A 151 -8.81 -3.31 -11.13
CA TYR A 151 -9.61 -4.34 -10.46
C TYR A 151 -11.06 -3.88 -10.27
N ASN A 152 -11.28 -2.64 -9.80
CA ASN A 152 -12.63 -2.09 -9.64
C ASN A 152 -13.39 -1.99 -10.97
N LYS A 153 -12.70 -1.58 -12.06
CA LYS A 153 -13.34 -1.48 -13.39
C LYS A 153 -13.66 -2.82 -14.01
N GLN A 154 -12.82 -3.81 -13.79
CA GLN A 154 -12.94 -5.11 -14.47
C GLN A 154 -13.84 -6.09 -13.71
N TYR A 155 -13.88 -6.00 -12.39
CA TYR A 155 -14.54 -6.99 -11.56
C TYR A 155 -15.59 -6.43 -10.58
N GLY A 156 -15.71 -5.12 -10.46
CA GLY A 156 -16.69 -4.42 -9.61
C GLY A 156 -16.10 -4.04 -8.27
#